data_778bc6654a5cc0860264683333af449c
#
_entry.id   778bc6654a5cc0860264683333af449c
#
_cell.length_a   1.000
_cell.length_b   1.000
_cell.length_c   1.000
_cell.angle_alpha   90.00
_cell.angle_beta   90.00
_cell.angle_gamma   90.00
#
_symmetry.space_group_name_H-M   'P 1'
#
loop_
_entity.id
_entity.type
_entity.pdbx_description
1 polymer ?
#
loop_
_entity_poly.entity_id
_entity_poly.type
_entity_poly.pdbx_seq_one_letter_code
_entity_poly.pdbx_strand_id
1 'polypeptide(L)'
;MSASSQTPQPGDSQAYSLSGQLRANDGHGVSPETRRKVVTASFIGNFVEWFDYAVYGYLATTIAVVFFPEQDRHAALLATYALFAVSFIIRPIGGFFWGNLGDRIGRKNALALSILIMSGATFCIGLLPTYNSVGLLAPGLLLLIRLVQGFSAAGEYAGSSAFLVEYAPPRKRGLYAAVVPASTAAGLLLGSLMAAAMSALLTESQMNGWGWRIPFLLAAPMGLIGRYIREKLEDTPEFRAMAEKDTAVKAPTRELLTTYWRTGLIASGAVLLNAVGFYVILSYMPTYLSEEMGVGKTQSFIATTIALLTYVFFILLTGMLSDRFGRRKVLITASICFILFTVPAFALLDTTSFTVIVLIQVLLGGMLTLNDGTLPSFLAELFPTHVRYSGFAVSFNLSNALFGGTAPFMATFLIGATGSKLAPAWYLVGAAAISMTAVIIAKETAHKALAQAPVTDSDESTSKSSEFTNSTLVEETP
;
A
#
# COMPACT_ATOMS: atom_id res chain seq x y z
N MET A 1 9.37 -28.47 64.72
CA MET A 1 9.16 -27.53 63.60
C MET A 1 9.33 -28.31 62.32
N SER A 2 8.20 -28.78 61.75
CA SER A 2 8.16 -29.59 60.53
C SER A 2 7.74 -28.68 59.38
N ALA A 3 8.60 -28.55 58.39
CA ALA A 3 8.31 -27.84 57.15
C ALA A 3 7.55 -28.81 56.22
N SER A 4 6.30 -28.48 55.91
CA SER A 4 5.49 -29.20 54.93
C SER A 4 5.88 -28.78 53.52
N SER A 5 6.45 -29.73 52.75
CA SER A 5 6.65 -29.61 51.31
C SER A 5 5.31 -29.77 50.59
N GLN A 6 4.77 -28.70 50.03
CA GLN A 6 3.63 -28.74 49.12
C GLN A 6 4.13 -29.17 47.74
N THR A 7 3.67 -30.31 47.27
CA THR A 7 3.81 -30.73 45.86
C THR A 7 2.88 -29.90 44.97
N PRO A 8 3.32 -29.39 43.80
CA PRO A 8 2.46 -28.65 42.89
C PRO A 8 1.35 -29.53 42.31
N GLN A 9 0.12 -29.02 42.24
CA GLN A 9 -1.02 -29.74 41.65
C GLN A 9 -0.95 -29.74 40.11
N PRO A 10 -1.50 -30.77 39.44
CA PRO A 10 -1.44 -30.89 37.96
C PRO A 10 -2.11 -29.78 37.16
N GLY A 11 -2.91 -28.92 37.78
CA GLY A 11 -3.55 -27.76 37.10
C GLY A 11 -2.61 -26.61 36.79
N ASP A 12 -1.50 -26.46 37.53
CA ASP A 12 -0.58 -25.34 37.36
C ASP A 12 0.26 -25.43 36.07
N SER A 13 0.56 -26.62 35.61
CA SER A 13 1.37 -26.85 34.40
C SER A 13 0.60 -26.48 33.10
N GLN A 14 -0.73 -26.68 33.08
CA GLN A 14 -1.55 -26.26 31.91
C GLN A 14 -1.79 -24.76 31.86
N ALA A 15 -1.97 -24.12 33.02
CA ALA A 15 -2.07 -22.66 33.10
C ALA A 15 -0.77 -21.96 32.68
N TYR A 16 0.41 -22.53 33.02
CA TYR A 16 1.72 -22.04 32.57
C TYR A 16 1.94 -22.29 31.06
N SER A 17 1.45 -23.39 30.50
CA SER A 17 1.53 -23.67 29.06
C SER A 17 0.63 -22.76 28.23
N LEU A 18 -0.60 -22.51 28.67
CA LEU A 18 -1.53 -21.57 28.04
C LEU A 18 -1.06 -20.12 28.16
N SER A 19 -0.51 -19.71 29.29
CA SER A 19 0.06 -18.36 29.46
C SER A 19 1.36 -18.20 28.64
N GLY A 20 2.12 -19.25 28.42
CA GLY A 20 3.28 -19.28 27.52
C GLY A 20 2.88 -19.14 26.04
N GLN A 21 1.83 -19.84 25.62
CA GLN A 21 1.28 -19.74 24.25
C GLN A 21 0.60 -18.38 23.98
N LEU A 22 -0.11 -17.82 24.96
CA LEU A 22 -0.68 -16.46 24.88
C LEU A 22 0.41 -15.39 24.82
N ARG A 23 1.53 -15.56 25.54
CA ARG A 23 2.69 -14.65 25.48
C ARG A 23 3.45 -14.78 24.16
N ALA A 24 3.50 -15.93 23.53
CA ALA A 24 4.13 -16.11 22.21
C ALA A 24 3.37 -15.39 21.09
N ASN A 25 2.03 -15.27 21.22
CA ASN A 25 1.19 -14.55 20.26
C ASN A 25 1.19 -13.00 20.44
N ASP A 26 1.71 -12.49 21.56
CA ASP A 26 1.75 -11.05 21.86
C ASP A 26 2.99 -10.32 21.26
N GLY A 27 3.69 -10.90 20.29
CA GLY A 27 4.90 -10.29 19.67
C GLY A 27 6.10 -10.22 20.62
N HIS A 28 6.00 -10.71 21.84
CA HIS A 28 7.08 -10.68 22.84
C HIS A 28 8.17 -11.76 22.62
N GLY A 29 7.94 -12.76 21.74
CA GLY A 29 8.88 -13.82 21.40
C GLY A 29 9.78 -13.54 20.21
N VAL A 30 9.53 -12.48 19.43
CA VAL A 30 10.31 -12.17 18.22
C VAL A 30 11.55 -11.33 18.55
N SER A 31 12.74 -11.79 18.13
CA SER A 31 13.98 -11.07 18.39
C SER A 31 13.99 -9.68 17.72
N PRO A 32 14.67 -8.68 18.32
CA PRO A 32 14.82 -7.36 17.69
C PRO A 32 15.51 -7.43 16.31
N GLU A 33 16.41 -8.39 16.11
CA GLU A 33 17.11 -8.62 14.85
C GLU A 33 16.13 -9.09 13.76
N THR A 34 15.27 -10.06 14.06
CA THR A 34 14.23 -10.54 13.14
C THR A 34 13.29 -9.42 12.76
N ARG A 35 12.81 -8.62 13.73
CA ARG A 35 11.97 -7.44 13.45
C ARG A 35 12.65 -6.44 12.51
N ARG A 36 13.94 -6.15 12.73
CA ARG A 36 14.70 -5.25 11.86
C ARG A 36 14.81 -5.79 10.43
N LYS A 37 15.09 -7.09 10.27
CA LYS A 37 15.15 -7.75 8.95
C LYS A 37 13.81 -7.64 8.22
N VAL A 38 12.71 -7.92 8.92
CA VAL A 38 11.35 -7.83 8.39
C VAL A 38 10.99 -6.41 7.95
N VAL A 39 11.24 -5.41 8.80
CA VAL A 39 11.01 -3.99 8.49
C VAL A 39 11.81 -3.57 7.27
N THR A 40 13.12 -3.90 7.23
CA THR A 40 13.99 -3.53 6.11
C THR A 40 13.54 -4.18 4.80
N ALA A 41 13.16 -5.43 4.82
CA ALA A 41 12.71 -6.16 3.62
C ALA A 41 11.40 -5.63 3.08
N SER A 42 10.43 -5.38 3.97
CA SER A 42 9.14 -4.78 3.60
C SER A 42 9.34 -3.37 3.03
N PHE A 43 10.24 -2.58 3.65
CA PHE A 43 10.59 -1.24 3.17
C PHE A 43 11.17 -1.28 1.75
N ILE A 44 12.21 -2.08 1.52
CA ILE A 44 12.94 -2.08 0.25
C ILE A 44 12.08 -2.64 -0.89
N GLY A 45 11.32 -3.71 -0.64
CA GLY A 45 10.47 -4.28 -1.67
C GLY A 45 9.42 -3.28 -2.16
N ASN A 46 8.70 -2.67 -1.24
CA ASN A 46 7.67 -1.69 -1.56
C ASN A 46 8.26 -0.38 -2.14
N PHE A 47 9.47 0.03 -1.68
CA PHE A 47 10.20 1.18 -2.23
C PHE A 47 10.50 1.02 -3.72
N VAL A 48 11.01 -0.15 -4.13
CA VAL A 48 11.35 -0.42 -5.56
C VAL A 48 10.09 -0.42 -6.40
N GLU A 49 9.01 -1.06 -5.92
CA GLU A 49 7.72 -1.06 -6.61
C GLU A 49 7.22 0.36 -6.88
N TRP A 50 7.23 1.21 -5.85
CA TRP A 50 6.69 2.56 -5.96
C TRP A 50 7.60 3.54 -6.70
N PHE A 51 8.90 3.30 -6.75
CA PHE A 51 9.79 4.01 -7.67
C PHE A 51 9.39 3.80 -9.13
N ASP A 52 9.09 2.56 -9.52
CA ASP A 52 8.67 2.21 -10.89
C ASP A 52 7.36 2.95 -11.28
N TYR A 53 6.40 3.03 -10.35
CA TYR A 53 5.17 3.82 -10.56
C TYR A 53 5.42 5.32 -10.59
N ALA A 54 6.31 5.83 -9.74
CA ALA A 54 6.67 7.24 -9.67
C ALA A 54 7.25 7.74 -10.98
N VAL A 55 8.17 6.99 -11.57
CA VAL A 55 8.81 7.33 -12.85
C VAL A 55 7.76 7.58 -13.93
N TYR A 56 6.78 6.70 -14.07
CA TYR A 56 5.72 6.88 -15.05
C TYR A 56 4.83 8.10 -14.72
N GLY A 57 4.40 8.23 -13.47
CA GLY A 57 3.53 9.32 -13.03
C GLY A 57 4.17 10.71 -13.23
N TYR A 58 5.42 10.88 -12.82
CA TYR A 58 6.13 12.16 -12.92
C TYR A 58 6.58 12.50 -14.34
N LEU A 59 6.77 11.51 -15.20
CA LEU A 59 7.08 11.74 -16.61
C LEU A 59 5.84 11.69 -17.51
N ALA A 60 4.61 11.71 -16.96
CA ALA A 60 3.38 11.56 -17.74
C ALA A 60 3.26 12.58 -18.89
N THR A 61 3.66 13.85 -18.67
CA THR A 61 3.66 14.88 -19.72
C THR A 61 4.65 14.58 -20.85
N THR A 62 5.83 14.06 -20.51
CA THR A 62 6.85 13.62 -21.48
C THR A 62 6.40 12.38 -22.23
N ILE A 63 5.82 11.40 -21.52
CA ILE A 63 5.27 10.16 -22.10
C ILE A 63 4.14 10.50 -23.08
N ALA A 64 3.30 11.50 -22.76
CA ALA A 64 2.25 11.97 -23.64
C ALA A 64 2.84 12.47 -24.99
N VAL A 65 3.90 13.26 -24.95
CA VAL A 65 4.58 13.78 -26.16
C VAL A 65 5.27 12.66 -26.96
N VAL A 66 5.89 11.71 -26.26
CA VAL A 66 6.73 10.67 -26.89
C VAL A 66 5.92 9.55 -27.53
N PHE A 67 4.80 9.16 -26.91
CA PHE A 67 4.05 7.96 -27.28
C PHE A 67 2.72 8.23 -27.99
N PHE A 68 2.27 9.50 -28.05
CA PHE A 68 0.99 9.86 -28.67
C PHE A 68 1.16 10.94 -29.75
N PRO A 69 0.21 11.07 -30.69
CA PRO A 69 0.27 12.10 -31.72
C PRO A 69 0.14 13.52 -31.12
N GLU A 70 0.87 14.48 -31.69
CA GLU A 70 0.95 15.86 -31.19
C GLU A 70 -0.32 16.71 -31.38
N GLN A 71 -1.34 16.21 -32.08
CA GLN A 71 -2.51 16.99 -32.52
C GLN A 71 -3.38 17.53 -31.38
N ASP A 72 -3.44 16.81 -30.23
CA ASP A 72 -4.18 17.25 -29.05
C ASP A 72 -3.41 16.84 -27.77
N ARG A 73 -2.77 17.83 -27.14
CA ARG A 73 -1.97 17.64 -25.94
C ARG A 73 -2.79 17.16 -24.75
N HIS A 74 -4.03 17.65 -24.63
CA HIS A 74 -4.92 17.24 -23.53
C HIS A 74 -5.37 15.79 -23.70
N ALA A 75 -5.77 15.40 -24.90
CA ALA A 75 -6.12 14.02 -25.23
C ALA A 75 -4.94 13.05 -25.03
N ALA A 76 -3.72 13.45 -25.43
CA ALA A 76 -2.50 12.66 -25.22
C ALA A 76 -2.19 12.46 -23.73
N LEU A 77 -2.38 13.49 -22.90
CA LEU A 77 -2.20 13.39 -21.45
C LEU A 77 -3.27 12.51 -20.80
N LEU A 78 -4.53 12.63 -21.20
CA LEU A 78 -5.62 11.75 -20.77
C LEU A 78 -5.32 10.29 -21.14
N ALA A 79 -4.87 10.03 -22.37
CA ALA A 79 -4.49 8.68 -22.80
C ALA A 79 -3.33 8.12 -21.97
N THR A 80 -2.33 8.94 -21.64
CA THR A 80 -1.22 8.56 -20.76
C THR A 80 -1.71 8.15 -19.38
N TYR A 81 -2.62 8.91 -18.77
CA TYR A 81 -3.21 8.56 -17.49
C TYR A 81 -4.21 7.40 -17.57
N ALA A 82 -4.88 7.21 -18.71
CA ALA A 82 -5.69 6.02 -18.93
C ALA A 82 -4.82 4.75 -18.93
N LEU A 83 -3.63 4.76 -19.56
CA LEU A 83 -2.67 3.66 -19.51
C LEU A 83 -2.11 3.46 -18.08
N PHE A 84 -1.93 4.53 -17.32
CA PHE A 84 -1.60 4.42 -15.90
C PHE A 84 -2.71 3.69 -15.12
N ALA A 85 -3.96 4.08 -15.30
CA ALA A 85 -5.13 3.50 -14.65
C ALA A 85 -5.29 2.00 -14.97
N VAL A 86 -5.05 1.59 -16.22
CA VAL A 86 -5.16 0.19 -16.66
C VAL A 86 -4.26 -0.73 -15.83
N SER A 87 -3.07 -0.27 -15.41
CA SER A 87 -2.19 -1.05 -14.55
C SER A 87 -2.77 -1.33 -13.15
N PHE A 88 -3.73 -0.53 -12.70
CA PHE A 88 -4.46 -0.79 -11.44
C PHE A 88 -5.67 -1.69 -11.64
N ILE A 89 -6.36 -1.56 -12.77
CA ILE A 89 -7.53 -2.39 -13.09
C ILE A 89 -7.16 -3.86 -13.20
N ILE A 90 -5.97 -4.19 -13.68
CA ILE A 90 -5.48 -5.58 -13.78
C ILE A 90 -5.01 -6.17 -12.43
N ARG A 91 -4.74 -5.34 -11.40
CA ARG A 91 -4.23 -5.79 -10.09
C ARG A 91 -5.10 -6.84 -9.39
N PRO A 92 -6.43 -6.78 -9.37
CA PRO A 92 -7.24 -7.85 -8.77
C PRO A 92 -6.95 -9.22 -9.37
N ILE A 93 -6.77 -9.31 -10.70
CA ILE A 93 -6.41 -10.56 -11.41
C ILE A 93 -5.01 -11.01 -11.01
N GLY A 94 -4.05 -10.08 -10.99
CA GLY A 94 -2.69 -10.35 -10.51
C GLY A 94 -2.66 -10.84 -9.07
N GLY A 95 -3.44 -10.23 -8.18
CA GLY A 95 -3.53 -10.62 -6.77
C GLY A 95 -4.01 -12.06 -6.58
N PHE A 96 -4.99 -12.48 -7.38
CA PHE A 96 -5.47 -13.87 -7.38
C PHE A 96 -4.39 -14.86 -7.85
N PHE A 97 -3.69 -14.52 -8.93
CA PHE A 97 -2.60 -15.35 -9.46
C PHE A 97 -1.43 -15.48 -8.49
N TRP A 98 -0.93 -14.35 -7.97
CA TRP A 98 0.22 -14.32 -7.06
C TRP A 98 -0.10 -14.92 -5.70
N GLY A 99 -1.34 -14.77 -5.21
CA GLY A 99 -1.80 -15.45 -4.01
C GLY A 99 -1.70 -16.97 -4.14
N ASN A 100 -2.27 -17.52 -5.23
CA ASN A 100 -2.24 -18.96 -5.49
C ASN A 100 -0.81 -19.47 -5.73
N LEU A 101 0.00 -18.72 -6.48
CA LEU A 101 1.41 -19.08 -6.72
C LEU A 101 2.22 -19.05 -5.44
N GLY A 102 2.01 -18.03 -4.58
CA GLY A 102 2.70 -17.90 -3.29
C GLY A 102 2.39 -19.03 -2.32
N ASP A 103 1.18 -19.60 -2.38
CA ASP A 103 0.82 -20.78 -1.59
C ASP A 103 1.49 -22.07 -2.10
N ARG A 104 1.88 -22.11 -3.39
CA ARG A 104 2.55 -23.29 -4.01
C ARG A 104 4.06 -23.27 -3.91
N ILE A 105 4.70 -22.13 -4.23
CA ILE A 105 6.17 -22.00 -4.33
C ILE A 105 6.80 -21.27 -3.13
N GLY A 106 5.98 -20.86 -2.16
CA GLY A 106 6.36 -20.03 -1.03
C GLY A 106 6.22 -18.54 -1.31
N ARG A 107 5.81 -17.77 -0.29
CA ARG A 107 5.57 -16.31 -0.40
C ARG A 107 6.83 -15.56 -0.83
N LYS A 108 7.99 -15.94 -0.29
CA LYS A 108 9.29 -15.37 -0.63
C LYS A 108 9.58 -15.45 -2.13
N ASN A 109 9.44 -16.65 -2.72
CA ASN A 109 9.76 -16.87 -4.13
C ASN A 109 8.77 -16.16 -5.07
N ALA A 110 7.48 -16.17 -4.72
CA ALA A 110 6.45 -15.47 -5.49
C ALA A 110 6.72 -13.95 -5.52
N LEU A 111 7.02 -13.35 -4.36
CA LEU A 111 7.32 -11.92 -4.24
C LEU A 111 8.64 -11.55 -4.95
N ALA A 112 9.68 -12.40 -4.89
CA ALA A 112 10.93 -12.17 -5.60
C ALA A 112 10.74 -12.22 -7.13
N LEU A 113 9.89 -13.13 -7.61
CA LEU A 113 9.56 -13.24 -9.04
C LEU A 113 8.71 -12.04 -9.50
N SER A 114 7.72 -11.60 -8.70
CA SER A 114 6.88 -10.45 -9.04
C SER A 114 7.70 -9.17 -9.19
N ILE A 115 8.64 -8.88 -8.30
CA ILE A 115 9.54 -7.72 -8.40
C ILE A 115 10.39 -7.80 -9.68
N LEU A 116 10.92 -8.97 -10.03
CA LEU A 116 11.71 -9.11 -11.25
C LEU A 116 10.89 -8.82 -12.50
N ILE A 117 9.69 -9.39 -12.60
CA ILE A 117 8.81 -9.18 -13.75
C ILE A 117 8.44 -7.70 -13.83
N MET A 118 8.10 -7.08 -12.70
CA MET A 118 7.74 -5.68 -12.64
C MET A 118 8.90 -4.77 -13.08
N SER A 119 10.07 -4.92 -12.46
CA SER A 119 11.24 -4.10 -12.79
C SER A 119 11.76 -4.37 -14.21
N GLY A 120 11.65 -5.61 -14.69
CA GLY A 120 11.94 -5.96 -16.08
C GLY A 120 10.99 -5.29 -17.07
N ALA A 121 9.70 -5.27 -16.76
CA ALA A 121 8.70 -4.56 -17.55
C ALA A 121 8.98 -3.04 -17.57
N THR A 122 9.29 -2.45 -16.41
CA THR A 122 9.67 -1.03 -16.32
C THR A 122 10.91 -0.72 -17.18
N PHE A 123 11.94 -1.55 -17.08
CA PHE A 123 13.13 -1.43 -17.91
C PHE A 123 12.79 -1.48 -19.41
N CYS A 124 11.89 -2.37 -19.84
CA CYS A 124 11.44 -2.48 -21.23
C CYS A 124 10.74 -1.20 -21.72
N ILE A 125 10.06 -0.42 -20.85
CA ILE A 125 9.53 0.90 -21.26
C ILE A 125 10.65 1.78 -21.77
N GLY A 126 11.80 1.83 -21.09
CA GLY A 126 12.96 2.63 -21.52
C GLY A 126 13.55 2.24 -22.88
N LEU A 127 13.24 1.04 -23.37
CA LEU A 127 13.69 0.54 -24.67
C LEU A 127 12.64 0.71 -25.79
N LEU A 128 11.42 1.13 -25.47
CA LEU A 128 10.35 1.24 -26.46
C LEU A 128 10.67 2.28 -27.54
N PRO A 129 10.26 2.01 -28.80
CA PRO A 129 10.27 3.01 -29.86
C PRO A 129 9.20 4.07 -29.59
N THR A 130 9.43 5.28 -30.10
CA THR A 130 8.51 6.43 -29.98
C THR A 130 7.40 6.36 -31.03
N TYR A 131 6.35 7.19 -30.86
CA TYR A 131 5.28 7.34 -31.83
C TYR A 131 5.79 7.71 -33.22
N ASN A 132 6.78 8.60 -33.29
CA ASN A 132 7.39 9.03 -34.57
C ASN A 132 8.11 7.91 -35.33
N SER A 133 8.53 6.84 -34.61
CA SER A 133 9.22 5.70 -35.22
C SER A 133 8.26 4.61 -35.69
N VAL A 134 7.21 4.29 -34.96
CA VAL A 134 6.35 3.11 -35.22
C VAL A 134 4.84 3.43 -35.13
N GLY A 135 4.45 4.70 -35.03
CA GLY A 135 3.05 5.13 -35.00
C GLY A 135 2.26 4.52 -33.85
N LEU A 136 1.03 4.08 -34.10
CA LEU A 136 0.13 3.50 -33.11
C LEU A 136 0.64 2.24 -32.41
N LEU A 137 1.70 1.61 -32.90
CA LEU A 137 2.31 0.47 -32.22
C LEU A 137 2.99 0.91 -30.92
N ALA A 138 3.50 2.15 -30.83
CA ALA A 138 4.16 2.66 -29.63
C ALA A 138 3.24 2.68 -28.39
N PRO A 139 2.06 3.32 -28.40
CA PRO A 139 1.13 3.25 -27.27
C PRO A 139 0.58 1.84 -27.03
N GLY A 140 0.44 0.99 -28.07
CA GLY A 140 0.04 -0.41 -27.91
C GLY A 140 1.06 -1.23 -27.14
N LEU A 141 2.35 -1.08 -27.44
CA LEU A 141 3.44 -1.72 -26.69
C LEU A 141 3.50 -1.20 -25.25
N LEU A 142 3.35 0.11 -25.05
CA LEU A 142 3.31 0.72 -23.73
C LEU A 142 2.15 0.14 -22.90
N LEU A 143 0.94 0.00 -23.50
CA LEU A 143 -0.21 -0.63 -22.86
C LEU A 143 0.10 -2.05 -22.41
N LEU A 144 0.69 -2.88 -23.28
CA LEU A 144 1.05 -4.26 -22.95
C LEU A 144 1.98 -4.32 -21.73
N ILE A 145 3.02 -3.48 -21.72
CA ILE A 145 3.97 -3.45 -20.61
C ILE A 145 3.28 -2.96 -19.32
N ARG A 146 2.39 -1.96 -19.40
CA ARG A 146 1.61 -1.47 -18.24
C ARG A 146 0.70 -2.54 -17.66
N LEU A 147 0.10 -3.41 -18.49
CA LEU A 147 -0.65 -4.58 -18.02
C LEU A 147 0.24 -5.57 -17.26
N VAL A 148 1.45 -5.86 -17.78
CA VAL A 148 2.42 -6.75 -17.10
C VAL A 148 2.86 -6.16 -15.76
N GLN A 149 3.16 -4.86 -15.69
CA GLN A 149 3.50 -4.18 -14.44
C GLN A 149 2.37 -4.28 -13.40
N GLY A 150 1.14 -3.91 -13.79
CA GLY A 150 -0.01 -3.94 -12.90
C GLY A 150 -0.34 -5.34 -12.39
N PHE A 151 -0.24 -6.35 -13.27
CA PHE A 151 -0.40 -7.75 -12.90
C PHE A 151 0.62 -8.19 -11.85
N SER A 152 1.89 -7.75 -11.98
CA SER A 152 2.96 -8.12 -11.05
C SER A 152 2.85 -7.46 -9.68
N ALA A 153 2.38 -6.23 -9.58
CA ALA A 153 2.38 -5.41 -8.36
C ALA A 153 1.27 -5.72 -7.34
N ALA A 154 0.43 -6.73 -7.57
CA ALA A 154 -0.88 -6.84 -6.92
C ALA A 154 -0.90 -7.26 -5.44
N GLY A 155 0.18 -7.78 -4.87
CA GLY A 155 0.14 -8.39 -3.52
C GLY A 155 1.01 -7.71 -2.45
N GLU A 156 1.87 -6.81 -2.85
CA GLU A 156 2.97 -6.33 -2.00
C GLU A 156 2.52 -5.46 -0.82
N TYR A 157 1.74 -4.42 -1.10
CA TYR A 157 1.36 -3.42 -0.09
C TYR A 157 0.55 -4.02 1.06
N ALA A 158 -0.50 -4.79 0.74
CA ALA A 158 -1.37 -5.39 1.73
C ALA A 158 -0.64 -6.48 2.54
N GLY A 159 0.18 -7.30 1.87
CA GLY A 159 0.97 -8.35 2.50
C GLY A 159 2.00 -7.78 3.47
N SER A 160 2.78 -6.78 3.05
CA SER A 160 3.76 -6.11 3.89
C SER A 160 3.12 -5.42 5.10
N SER A 161 1.96 -4.78 4.91
CA SER A 161 1.23 -4.10 5.99
C SER A 161 0.69 -5.10 7.03
N ALA A 162 0.01 -6.15 6.60
CA ALA A 162 -0.51 -7.18 7.50
C ALA A 162 0.63 -7.85 8.28
N PHE A 163 1.72 -8.17 7.60
CA PHE A 163 2.90 -8.76 8.17
C PHE A 163 3.53 -7.87 9.26
N LEU A 164 3.75 -6.59 8.98
CA LEU A 164 4.31 -5.66 9.96
C LEU A 164 3.39 -5.47 11.19
N VAL A 165 2.08 -5.48 11.01
CA VAL A 165 1.11 -5.40 12.12
C VAL A 165 1.15 -6.65 13.01
N GLU A 166 1.31 -7.84 12.42
CA GLU A 166 1.40 -9.11 13.16
C GLU A 166 2.69 -9.21 13.98
N TYR A 167 3.82 -8.71 13.47
CA TYR A 167 5.10 -8.67 14.17
C TYR A 167 5.25 -7.49 15.14
N ALA A 168 4.35 -6.51 15.08
CA ALA A 168 4.42 -5.31 15.91
C ALA A 168 4.01 -5.59 17.35
N PRO A 169 4.67 -4.98 18.33
CA PRO A 169 4.15 -4.93 19.69
C PRO A 169 2.73 -4.32 19.71
N PRO A 170 1.79 -4.81 20.54
CA PRO A 170 0.37 -4.41 20.51
C PRO A 170 0.12 -2.88 20.55
N ARG A 171 0.99 -2.13 21.23
CA ARG A 171 0.89 -0.67 21.36
C ARG A 171 1.66 0.12 20.28
N LYS A 172 2.29 -0.57 19.31
CA LYS A 172 3.12 0.06 18.25
C LYS A 172 2.70 -0.37 16.84
N ARG A 173 1.54 -0.95 16.66
CA ARG A 173 1.05 -1.44 15.36
C ARG A 173 0.92 -0.32 14.33
N GLY A 174 0.47 0.87 14.73
CA GLY A 174 0.40 2.03 13.86
C GLY A 174 1.76 2.47 13.37
N LEU A 175 2.75 2.58 14.26
CA LEU A 175 4.12 2.91 13.86
C LEU A 175 4.71 1.89 12.88
N TYR A 176 4.56 0.58 13.15
CA TYR A 176 5.09 -0.47 12.26
C TYR A 176 4.38 -0.49 10.91
N ALA A 177 3.05 -0.38 10.90
CA ALA A 177 2.27 -0.33 9.67
C ALA A 177 2.59 0.91 8.81
N ALA A 178 2.89 2.07 9.45
CA ALA A 178 3.27 3.30 8.76
C ALA A 178 4.60 3.21 7.99
N VAL A 179 5.43 2.18 8.24
CA VAL A 179 6.66 1.90 7.47
C VAL A 179 6.33 1.63 5.99
N VAL A 180 5.19 0.98 5.70
CA VAL A 180 4.81 0.66 4.31
C VAL A 180 4.53 1.92 3.51
N PRO A 181 3.59 2.81 3.88
CA PRO A 181 3.40 4.06 3.15
C PRO A 181 4.62 5.00 3.24
N ALA A 182 5.47 4.92 4.27
CA ALA A 182 6.74 5.62 4.29
C ALA A 182 7.68 5.15 3.17
N SER A 183 7.78 3.85 2.94
CA SER A 183 8.58 3.29 1.84
C SER A 183 8.00 3.60 0.47
N THR A 184 6.67 3.62 0.35
CA THR A 184 5.94 4.08 -0.84
C THR A 184 6.33 5.51 -1.19
N ALA A 185 6.22 6.43 -0.22
CA ALA A 185 6.58 7.83 -0.43
C ALA A 185 8.09 8.04 -0.68
N ALA A 186 8.95 7.22 -0.09
CA ALA A 186 10.38 7.24 -0.37
C ALA A 186 10.69 6.84 -1.83
N GLY A 187 9.95 5.86 -2.38
CA GLY A 187 10.01 5.51 -3.80
C GLY A 187 9.58 6.67 -4.70
N LEU A 188 8.44 7.31 -4.37
CA LEU A 188 7.99 8.52 -5.07
C LEU A 188 8.99 9.66 -4.94
N LEU A 189 9.59 9.85 -3.75
CA LEU A 189 10.60 10.88 -3.51
C LEU A 189 11.81 10.71 -4.43
N LEU A 190 12.34 9.49 -4.56
CA LEU A 190 13.44 9.24 -5.49
C LEU A 190 13.02 9.54 -6.94
N GLY A 191 11.81 9.15 -7.35
CA GLY A 191 11.26 9.47 -8.66
C GLY A 191 11.12 10.97 -8.89
N SER A 192 10.61 11.72 -7.90
CA SER A 192 10.47 13.19 -7.95
C SER A 192 11.82 13.91 -8.01
N LEU A 193 12.78 13.50 -7.18
CA LEU A 193 14.15 14.03 -7.21
C LEU A 193 14.81 13.82 -8.57
N MET A 194 14.62 12.63 -9.15
CA MET A 194 15.15 12.32 -10.47
C MET A 194 14.48 13.17 -11.55
N ALA A 195 13.16 13.30 -11.52
CA ALA A 195 12.42 14.15 -12.47
C ALA A 195 12.83 15.63 -12.33
N ALA A 196 12.99 16.13 -11.10
CA ALA A 196 13.48 17.50 -10.84
C ALA A 196 14.89 17.71 -11.38
N ALA A 197 15.83 16.79 -11.10
CA ALA A 197 17.20 16.87 -11.59
C ALA A 197 17.26 16.85 -13.12
N MET A 198 16.51 15.95 -13.75
CA MET A 198 16.46 15.86 -15.21
C MET A 198 15.84 17.09 -15.84
N SER A 199 14.77 17.66 -15.26
CA SER A 199 14.13 18.90 -15.73
C SER A 199 15.04 20.12 -15.56
N ALA A 200 15.96 20.10 -14.60
CA ALA A 200 16.94 21.17 -14.39
C ALA A 200 18.18 21.06 -15.31
N LEU A 201 18.59 19.82 -15.64
CA LEU A 201 19.85 19.55 -16.36
C LEU A 201 19.64 19.35 -17.86
N LEU A 202 18.46 18.91 -18.30
CA LEU A 202 18.16 18.59 -19.70
C LEU A 202 17.24 19.64 -20.31
N THR A 203 17.49 19.98 -21.57
CA THR A 203 16.55 20.76 -22.39
C THR A 203 15.31 19.90 -22.70
N GLU A 204 14.19 20.54 -23.08
CA GLU A 204 12.98 19.82 -23.46
C GLU A 204 13.22 18.87 -24.63
N SER A 205 14.03 19.26 -25.62
CA SER A 205 14.43 18.41 -26.74
C SER A 205 15.23 17.19 -26.29
N GLN A 206 16.16 17.35 -25.36
CA GLN A 206 16.93 16.23 -24.77
C GLN A 206 16.03 15.31 -23.94
N MET A 207 15.13 15.88 -23.14
CA MET A 207 14.19 15.12 -22.35
C MET A 207 13.27 14.26 -23.22
N ASN A 208 12.65 14.85 -24.25
CA ASN A 208 11.76 14.13 -25.18
C ASN A 208 12.51 13.17 -26.12
N GLY A 209 13.79 13.45 -26.44
CA GLY A 209 14.60 12.60 -27.29
C GLY A 209 15.07 11.31 -26.63
N TRP A 210 15.76 11.43 -25.50
CA TRP A 210 16.40 10.29 -24.84
C TRP A 210 16.31 10.33 -23.30
N GLY A 211 16.23 11.53 -22.71
CA GLY A 211 16.30 11.71 -21.26
C GLY A 211 15.24 10.91 -20.51
N TRP A 212 14.02 10.86 -21.02
CA TRP A 212 12.91 10.13 -20.40
C TRP A 212 13.20 8.62 -20.20
N ARG A 213 14.15 8.04 -20.95
CA ARG A 213 14.52 6.62 -20.83
C ARG A 213 15.30 6.31 -19.55
N ILE A 214 16.11 7.25 -19.05
CA ILE A 214 17.04 7.03 -17.95
C ILE A 214 16.36 6.43 -16.70
N PRO A 215 15.27 7.01 -16.16
CA PRO A 215 14.63 6.48 -14.97
C PRO A 215 14.08 5.07 -15.16
N PHE A 216 13.55 4.76 -16.36
CA PHE A 216 13.04 3.42 -16.66
C PHE A 216 14.18 2.39 -16.75
N LEU A 217 15.32 2.76 -17.33
CA LEU A 217 16.48 1.87 -17.41
C LEU A 217 17.08 1.56 -16.02
N LEU A 218 16.99 2.48 -15.07
CA LEU A 218 17.44 2.26 -13.69
C LEU A 218 16.57 1.28 -12.91
N ALA A 219 15.37 0.97 -13.35
CA ALA A 219 14.51 -0.01 -12.69
C ALA A 219 15.13 -1.43 -12.67
N ALA A 220 15.90 -1.82 -13.71
CA ALA A 220 16.52 -3.14 -13.76
C ALA A 220 17.53 -3.39 -12.61
N PRO A 221 18.56 -2.55 -12.39
CA PRO A 221 19.47 -2.75 -11.27
C PRO A 221 18.76 -2.67 -9.91
N MET A 222 17.75 -1.79 -9.76
CA MET A 222 16.97 -1.71 -8.53
C MET A 222 16.18 -3.00 -8.28
N GLY A 223 15.54 -3.58 -9.30
CA GLY A 223 14.84 -4.85 -9.20
C GLY A 223 15.74 -6.02 -8.83
N LEU A 224 16.97 -6.06 -9.37
CA LEU A 224 17.97 -7.07 -9.02
C LEU A 224 18.42 -6.94 -7.55
N ILE A 225 18.61 -5.73 -7.05
CA ILE A 225 18.91 -5.46 -5.63
C ILE A 225 17.73 -5.90 -4.75
N GLY A 226 16.49 -5.55 -5.13
CA GLY A 226 15.28 -5.95 -4.40
C GLY A 226 15.13 -7.48 -4.32
N ARG A 227 15.36 -8.19 -5.43
CA ARG A 227 15.41 -9.65 -5.47
C ARG A 227 16.48 -10.23 -4.54
N TYR A 228 17.72 -9.75 -4.65
CA TYR A 228 18.84 -10.23 -3.83
C TYR A 228 18.56 -10.12 -2.33
N ILE A 229 17.97 -9.00 -1.88
CA ILE A 229 17.63 -8.78 -0.49
C ILE A 229 16.55 -9.78 -0.04
N ARG A 230 15.55 -10.04 -0.88
CA ARG A 230 14.46 -11.00 -0.57
C ARG A 230 14.93 -12.45 -0.56
N GLU A 231 15.84 -12.84 -1.43
CA GLU A 231 16.39 -14.20 -1.46
C GLU A 231 17.15 -14.54 -0.16
N LYS A 232 17.74 -13.54 0.51
CA LYS A 232 18.43 -13.70 1.80
C LYS A 232 17.52 -13.71 3.02
N LEU A 233 16.23 -13.41 2.87
CA LEU A 233 15.28 -13.50 3.97
C LEU A 233 14.78 -14.94 4.12
N GLU A 234 14.57 -15.34 5.35
CA GLU A 234 13.87 -16.59 5.65
C GLU A 234 12.36 -16.37 5.56
N ASP A 235 11.61 -17.40 5.15
CA ASP A 235 10.16 -17.38 5.25
C ASP A 235 9.72 -17.26 6.72
N THR A 236 8.58 -16.61 6.95
CA THR A 236 8.09 -16.29 8.30
C THR A 236 7.85 -17.56 9.13
N PRO A 237 8.12 -17.51 10.45
CA PRO A 237 7.85 -18.65 11.34
C PRO A 237 6.39 -19.12 11.26
N GLU A 238 5.45 -18.19 11.08
CA GLU A 238 4.01 -18.48 10.95
C GLU A 238 3.68 -19.19 9.65
N PHE A 239 4.32 -18.79 8.54
CA PHE A 239 4.16 -19.50 7.26
C PHE A 239 4.74 -20.92 7.34
N ARG A 240 5.89 -21.11 8.00
CA ARG A 240 6.46 -22.43 8.26
C ARG A 240 5.52 -23.29 9.10
N ALA A 241 4.97 -22.72 10.17
CA ALA A 241 4.02 -23.43 11.03
C ALA A 241 2.68 -23.76 10.33
N MET A 242 2.22 -22.94 9.40
CA MET A 242 1.05 -23.21 8.55
C MET A 242 1.35 -24.29 7.49
N ALA A 243 2.53 -24.24 6.88
CA ALA A 243 2.98 -25.25 5.92
C ALA A 243 3.14 -26.63 6.56
N GLU A 244 3.58 -26.69 7.83
CA GLU A 244 3.70 -27.95 8.60
C GLU A 244 2.35 -28.55 9.03
N LYS A 245 1.28 -27.72 9.17
CA LYS A 245 -0.03 -28.17 9.68
C LYS A 245 -1.06 -28.53 8.60
N ASP A 246 -0.75 -28.36 7.32
CA ASP A 246 -1.65 -28.62 6.17
C ASP A 246 -3.06 -27.93 6.30
N THR A 247 -3.13 -26.87 7.11
CA THR A 247 -4.36 -26.11 7.42
C THR A 247 -4.55 -24.89 6.54
N ALA A 248 -4.18 -24.97 5.26
CA ALA A 248 -4.47 -23.92 4.29
C ALA A 248 -6.00 -23.79 4.12
N VAL A 249 -6.54 -22.67 4.57
CA VAL A 249 -7.97 -22.34 4.39
C VAL A 249 -8.33 -22.43 2.91
N LYS A 250 -9.20 -23.35 2.55
CA LYS A 250 -9.51 -23.73 1.15
C LYS A 250 -10.13 -22.60 0.32
N ALA A 251 -10.68 -21.51 0.89
CA ALA A 251 -11.24 -20.39 0.14
C ALA A 251 -11.44 -19.09 0.95
N PRO A 252 -10.39 -18.37 1.39
CA PRO A 252 -10.53 -17.14 2.19
C PRO A 252 -11.29 -16.03 1.44
N THR A 253 -11.17 -15.96 0.12
CA THR A 253 -11.86 -14.97 -0.71
C THR A 253 -13.38 -15.20 -0.76
N ARG A 254 -13.84 -16.46 -0.77
CA ARG A 254 -15.27 -16.76 -0.73
C ARG A 254 -15.89 -16.35 0.60
N GLU A 255 -15.20 -16.62 1.70
CA GLU A 255 -15.65 -16.22 3.05
C GLU A 255 -15.71 -14.70 3.21
N LEU A 256 -14.73 -13.99 2.66
CA LEU A 256 -14.77 -12.51 2.60
C LEU A 256 -16.03 -12.01 1.91
N LEU A 257 -16.38 -12.56 0.73
CA LEU A 257 -17.50 -12.11 -0.06
C LEU A 257 -18.87 -12.51 0.52
N THR A 258 -18.95 -13.60 1.30
CA THR A 258 -20.20 -14.09 1.86
C THR A 258 -20.43 -13.61 3.29
N THR A 259 -19.43 -13.70 4.15
CA THR A 259 -19.54 -13.41 5.60
C THR A 259 -19.08 -12.00 5.95
N TYR A 260 -17.96 -11.54 5.38
CA TYR A 260 -17.32 -10.27 5.73
C TYR A 260 -17.51 -9.15 4.69
N TRP A 261 -18.46 -9.30 3.74
CA TRP A 261 -18.67 -8.30 2.68
C TRP A 261 -18.96 -6.89 3.19
N ARG A 262 -19.70 -6.75 4.30
CA ARG A 262 -19.98 -5.44 4.93
C ARG A 262 -18.69 -4.80 5.46
N THR A 263 -17.84 -5.58 6.11
CA THR A 263 -16.52 -5.13 6.59
C THR A 263 -15.63 -4.75 5.40
N GLY A 264 -15.68 -5.53 4.32
CA GLY A 264 -14.98 -5.22 3.06
C GLY A 264 -15.43 -3.90 2.43
N LEU A 265 -16.73 -3.60 2.40
CA LEU A 265 -17.25 -2.32 1.91
C LEU A 265 -16.82 -1.14 2.80
N ILE A 266 -16.88 -1.30 4.12
CA ILE A 266 -16.41 -0.27 5.07
C ILE A 266 -14.90 -0.03 4.86
N ALA A 267 -14.12 -1.09 4.75
CA ALA A 267 -12.70 -1.01 4.48
C ALA A 267 -12.41 -0.29 3.14
N SER A 268 -13.12 -0.67 2.07
CA SER A 268 -13.01 -0.02 0.76
C SER A 268 -13.37 1.48 0.81
N GLY A 269 -14.45 1.82 1.52
CA GLY A 269 -14.85 3.22 1.74
C GLY A 269 -13.77 4.00 2.51
N ALA A 270 -13.19 3.42 3.56
CA ALA A 270 -12.12 4.04 4.33
C ALA A 270 -10.84 4.31 3.50
N VAL A 271 -10.57 3.49 2.50
CA VAL A 271 -9.42 3.62 1.59
C VAL A 271 -9.59 4.80 0.61
N LEU A 272 -10.81 5.29 0.35
CA LEU A 272 -11.04 6.27 -0.72
C LEU A 272 -10.20 7.55 -0.58
N LEU A 273 -10.10 8.11 0.64
CA LEU A 273 -9.29 9.30 0.87
C LEU A 273 -7.80 9.05 0.58
N ASN A 274 -7.28 7.89 1.00
CA ASN A 274 -5.93 7.47 0.63
C ASN A 274 -5.80 7.32 -0.89
N ALA A 275 -6.70 6.57 -1.52
CA ALA A 275 -6.66 6.27 -2.95
C ALA A 275 -6.64 7.56 -3.80
N VAL A 276 -7.54 8.50 -3.55
CA VAL A 276 -7.59 9.76 -4.32
C VAL A 276 -6.49 10.73 -3.88
N GLY A 277 -6.32 10.91 -2.55
CA GLY A 277 -5.41 11.90 -1.97
C GLY A 277 -3.95 11.61 -2.31
N PHE A 278 -3.52 10.36 -2.19
CA PHE A 278 -2.15 9.95 -2.48
C PHE A 278 -1.77 10.27 -3.94
N TYR A 279 -2.61 9.88 -4.89
CA TYR A 279 -2.29 10.10 -6.31
C TYR A 279 -2.47 11.54 -6.75
N VAL A 280 -3.47 12.27 -6.26
CA VAL A 280 -3.66 13.68 -6.62
C VAL A 280 -2.56 14.56 -6.01
N ILE A 281 -2.25 14.38 -4.72
CA ILE A 281 -1.32 15.28 -4.00
C ILE A 281 0.15 14.91 -4.25
N LEU A 282 0.49 13.62 -4.27
CA LEU A 282 1.89 13.20 -4.32
C LEU A 282 2.36 12.79 -5.72
N SER A 283 1.45 12.42 -6.63
CA SER A 283 1.81 11.97 -7.98
C SER A 283 1.39 12.96 -9.08
N TYR A 284 0.16 13.46 -9.06
CA TYR A 284 -0.40 14.33 -10.09
C TYR A 284 -0.03 15.82 -9.92
N MET A 285 0.29 16.24 -8.71
CA MET A 285 0.50 17.67 -8.40
C MET A 285 1.56 18.36 -9.28
N PRO A 286 2.71 17.75 -9.64
CA PRO A 286 3.64 18.40 -10.58
C PRO A 286 3.01 18.71 -11.93
N THR A 287 2.19 17.81 -12.47
CA THR A 287 1.45 18.03 -13.72
C THR A 287 0.40 19.11 -13.56
N TYR A 288 -0.38 19.10 -12.48
CA TYR A 288 -1.37 20.12 -12.20
C TYR A 288 -0.75 21.52 -12.11
N LEU A 289 0.37 21.64 -11.40
CA LEU A 289 1.07 22.93 -11.28
C LEU A 289 1.65 23.40 -12.62
N SER A 290 2.22 22.50 -13.41
CA SER A 290 2.86 22.88 -14.68
C SER A 290 1.86 23.14 -15.81
N GLU A 291 0.84 22.31 -15.94
CA GLU A 291 -0.09 22.36 -17.08
C GLU A 291 -1.30 23.28 -16.82
N GLU A 292 -1.79 23.32 -15.56
CA GLU A 292 -3.00 24.08 -15.23
C GLU A 292 -2.70 25.44 -14.57
N MET A 293 -1.61 25.50 -13.75
CA MET A 293 -1.23 26.73 -13.04
C MET A 293 -0.11 27.50 -13.71
N GLY A 294 0.54 26.95 -14.76
CA GLY A 294 1.62 27.60 -15.49
C GLY A 294 2.93 27.73 -14.71
N VAL A 295 3.11 26.95 -13.64
CA VAL A 295 4.35 26.91 -12.86
C VAL A 295 5.43 26.18 -13.66
N GLY A 296 6.67 26.65 -13.62
CA GLY A 296 7.77 25.98 -14.31
C GLY A 296 7.91 24.49 -13.87
N LYS A 297 8.18 23.57 -14.80
CA LYS A 297 8.27 22.13 -14.53
C LYS A 297 9.24 21.81 -13.40
N THR A 298 10.45 22.39 -13.40
CA THR A 298 11.44 22.21 -12.33
C THR A 298 10.92 22.67 -10.97
N GLN A 299 10.27 23.84 -10.91
CA GLN A 299 9.67 24.36 -9.67
C GLN A 299 8.56 23.44 -9.16
N SER A 300 7.71 22.93 -10.06
CA SER A 300 6.64 21.99 -9.72
C SER A 300 7.18 20.71 -9.09
N PHE A 301 8.26 20.15 -9.63
CA PHE A 301 8.92 18.96 -9.05
C PHE A 301 9.61 19.28 -7.72
N ILE A 302 10.28 20.44 -7.60
CA ILE A 302 10.93 20.84 -6.32
C ILE A 302 9.87 20.98 -5.22
N ALA A 303 8.75 21.64 -5.49
CA ALA A 303 7.67 21.82 -4.53
C ALA A 303 7.10 20.45 -4.07
N THR A 304 6.85 19.52 -5.00
CA THR A 304 6.38 18.17 -4.69
C THR A 304 7.43 17.35 -3.96
N THR A 305 8.71 17.50 -4.31
CA THR A 305 9.81 16.83 -3.59
C THR A 305 9.86 17.27 -2.12
N ILE A 306 9.68 18.56 -1.83
CA ILE A 306 9.62 19.10 -0.45
C ILE A 306 8.40 18.54 0.28
N ALA A 307 7.24 18.47 -0.38
CA ALA A 307 6.04 17.85 0.19
C ALA A 307 6.24 16.36 0.53
N LEU A 308 6.89 15.60 -0.36
CA LEU A 308 7.22 14.20 -0.13
C LEU A 308 8.20 14.00 1.02
N LEU A 309 9.23 14.85 1.14
CA LEU A 309 10.15 14.83 2.29
C LEU A 309 9.39 15.05 3.60
N THR A 310 8.48 16.04 3.61
CA THR A 310 7.61 16.32 4.74
C THR A 310 6.71 15.12 5.05
N TYR A 311 6.11 14.51 4.04
CA TYR A 311 5.26 13.33 4.18
C TYR A 311 6.03 12.15 4.79
N VAL A 312 7.22 11.80 4.28
CA VAL A 312 8.06 10.70 4.80
C VAL A 312 8.43 10.94 6.28
N PHE A 313 8.71 12.19 6.64
CA PHE A 313 9.02 12.55 8.03
C PHE A 313 7.81 12.40 8.95
N PHE A 314 6.66 12.95 8.57
CA PHE A 314 5.48 13.00 9.44
C PHE A 314 4.72 11.67 9.50
N ILE A 315 4.81 10.79 8.50
CA ILE A 315 3.98 9.59 8.43
C ILE A 315 4.24 8.61 9.57
N LEU A 316 5.50 8.47 10.01
CA LEU A 316 5.83 7.64 11.17
C LEU A 316 5.30 8.25 12.46
N LEU A 317 5.33 9.59 12.58
CA LEU A 317 4.77 10.30 13.73
C LEU A 317 3.25 10.13 13.80
N THR A 318 2.56 10.19 12.67
CA THR A 318 1.10 9.98 12.61
C THR A 318 0.71 8.53 12.88
N GLY A 319 1.54 7.55 12.49
CA GLY A 319 1.42 6.17 12.92
C GLY A 319 1.47 6.02 14.44
N MET A 320 2.46 6.66 15.10
CA MET A 320 2.53 6.70 16.59
C MET A 320 1.35 7.45 17.21
N LEU A 321 0.89 8.53 16.58
CA LEU A 321 -0.28 9.29 17.03
C LEU A 321 -1.52 8.40 17.05
N SER A 322 -1.70 7.57 16.01
CA SER A 322 -2.80 6.61 15.92
C SER A 322 -2.71 5.51 17.00
N ASP A 323 -1.49 5.12 17.39
CA ASP A 323 -1.28 4.20 18.51
C ASP A 323 -1.71 4.81 19.86
N ARG A 324 -1.61 6.13 20.01
CA ARG A 324 -1.99 6.83 21.25
C ARG A 324 -3.47 7.19 21.33
N PHE A 325 -4.04 7.74 20.24
CA PHE A 325 -5.39 8.33 20.25
C PHE A 325 -6.46 7.40 19.69
N GLY A 326 -6.08 6.31 19.04
CA GLY A 326 -6.96 5.38 18.34
C GLY A 326 -7.03 5.64 16.84
N ARG A 327 -7.36 4.57 16.07
CA ARG A 327 -7.39 4.61 14.61
C ARG A 327 -8.50 5.50 14.08
N ARG A 328 -9.70 5.26 14.60
CA ARG A 328 -10.92 5.93 14.16
C ARG A 328 -10.85 7.45 14.33
N LYS A 329 -10.37 7.93 15.50
CA LYS A 329 -10.27 9.36 15.77
C LYS A 329 -9.32 10.06 14.82
N VAL A 330 -8.14 9.49 14.56
CA VAL A 330 -7.14 10.08 13.65
C VAL A 330 -7.64 10.10 12.22
N LEU A 331 -8.28 9.03 11.73
CA LEU A 331 -8.85 8.97 10.37
C LEU A 331 -10.01 9.96 10.18
N ILE A 332 -10.88 10.12 11.18
CA ILE A 332 -11.95 11.13 11.12
C ILE A 332 -11.36 12.55 11.09
N THR A 333 -10.36 12.82 11.95
CA THR A 333 -9.66 14.12 11.95
C THR A 333 -9.03 14.40 10.59
N ALA A 334 -8.35 13.43 9.98
CA ALA A 334 -7.81 13.56 8.62
C ALA A 334 -8.91 13.95 7.61
N SER A 335 -10.03 13.23 7.61
CA SER A 335 -11.15 13.51 6.70
C SER A 335 -11.74 14.89 6.91
N ILE A 336 -11.92 15.34 8.16
CA ILE A 336 -12.40 16.69 8.48
C ILE A 336 -11.42 17.74 7.96
N CYS A 337 -10.10 17.56 8.17
CA CYS A 337 -9.10 18.48 7.64
C CYS A 337 -9.20 18.58 6.10
N PHE A 338 -9.35 17.45 5.39
CA PHE A 338 -9.51 17.45 3.95
C PHE A 338 -10.79 18.16 3.50
N ILE A 339 -11.92 17.94 4.16
CA ILE A 339 -13.19 18.61 3.81
C ILE A 339 -13.09 20.13 3.99
N LEU A 340 -12.43 20.59 5.06
CA LEU A 340 -12.37 22.02 5.37
C LEU A 340 -11.28 22.77 4.59
N PHE A 341 -10.10 22.17 4.42
CA PHE A 341 -8.93 22.92 3.95
C PHE A 341 -8.55 22.64 2.49
N THR A 342 -9.06 21.59 1.82
CA THR A 342 -8.62 21.25 0.48
C THR A 342 -9.00 22.32 -0.56
N VAL A 343 -10.26 22.77 -0.57
CA VAL A 343 -10.70 23.78 -1.56
C VAL A 343 -10.00 25.13 -1.35
N PRO A 344 -9.90 25.68 -0.12
CA PRO A 344 -9.09 26.88 0.13
C PRO A 344 -7.61 26.70 -0.27
N ALA A 345 -7.01 25.55 0.01
CA ALA A 345 -5.62 25.25 -0.35
C ALA A 345 -5.42 25.29 -1.87
N PHE A 346 -6.29 24.61 -2.64
CA PHE A 346 -6.22 24.63 -4.10
C PHE A 346 -6.50 26.02 -4.69
N ALA A 347 -7.40 26.80 -4.10
CA ALA A 347 -7.64 28.17 -4.53
C ALA A 347 -6.42 29.08 -4.35
N LEU A 348 -5.64 28.86 -3.30
CA LEU A 348 -4.39 29.58 -3.04
C LEU A 348 -3.22 29.13 -3.93
N LEU A 349 -3.31 27.98 -4.64
CA LEU A 349 -2.29 27.57 -5.62
C LEU A 349 -2.30 28.46 -6.87
N ASP A 350 -3.39 29.18 -7.16
CA ASP A 350 -3.46 30.18 -8.25
C ASP A 350 -2.71 31.48 -7.85
N THR A 351 -1.46 31.31 -7.45
CA THR A 351 -0.57 32.39 -7.02
C THR A 351 0.75 32.31 -7.76
N THR A 352 1.40 33.45 -7.96
CA THR A 352 2.74 33.51 -8.55
C THR A 352 3.86 33.24 -7.54
N SER A 353 3.54 33.14 -6.24
CA SER A 353 4.52 32.93 -5.18
C SER A 353 4.87 31.46 -5.03
N PHE A 354 6.09 31.09 -5.41
CA PHE A 354 6.62 29.73 -5.23
C PHE A 354 6.61 29.27 -3.76
N THR A 355 6.92 30.18 -2.82
CA THR A 355 6.88 29.86 -1.38
C THR A 355 5.48 29.45 -0.92
N VAL A 356 4.44 30.15 -1.38
CA VAL A 356 3.04 29.80 -1.05
C VAL A 356 2.69 28.43 -1.62
N ILE A 357 3.09 28.13 -2.86
CA ILE A 357 2.87 26.83 -3.50
C ILE A 357 3.52 25.71 -2.65
N VAL A 358 4.77 25.89 -2.23
CA VAL A 358 5.47 24.91 -1.38
C VAL A 358 4.76 24.72 -0.04
N LEU A 359 4.36 25.80 0.63
CA LEU A 359 3.67 25.72 1.93
C LEU A 359 2.33 24.99 1.82
N ILE A 360 1.58 25.23 0.74
CA ILE A 360 0.30 24.54 0.48
C ILE A 360 0.54 23.05 0.22
N GLN A 361 1.55 22.68 -0.55
CA GLN A 361 1.85 21.28 -0.80
C GLN A 361 2.33 20.56 0.48
N VAL A 362 3.14 21.22 1.30
CA VAL A 362 3.55 20.72 2.63
C VAL A 362 2.33 20.53 3.54
N LEU A 363 1.39 21.48 3.54
CA LEU A 363 0.13 21.35 4.29
C LEU A 363 -0.69 20.15 3.81
N LEU A 364 -0.95 20.03 2.51
CA LEU A 364 -1.73 18.93 1.93
C LEU A 364 -1.05 17.58 2.16
N GLY A 365 0.26 17.49 1.96
CA GLY A 365 1.04 16.30 2.25
C GLY A 365 1.03 15.93 3.73
N GLY A 366 1.17 16.91 4.62
CA GLY A 366 1.08 16.74 6.06
C GLY A 366 -0.30 16.24 6.52
N MET A 367 -1.38 16.82 5.98
CA MET A 367 -2.75 16.34 6.24
C MET A 367 -2.94 14.88 5.78
N LEU A 368 -2.36 14.52 4.63
CA LEU A 368 -2.46 13.17 4.09
C LEU A 368 -1.80 12.13 4.99
N THR A 369 -0.70 12.49 5.68
CA THR A 369 -0.04 11.56 6.62
C THR A 369 -0.94 11.11 7.77
N LEU A 370 -1.88 11.93 8.23
CA LEU A 370 -2.86 11.55 9.27
C LEU A 370 -3.70 10.35 8.81
N ASN A 371 -4.11 10.36 7.54
CA ASN A 371 -4.84 9.24 6.95
C ASN A 371 -3.91 8.05 6.71
N ASP A 372 -2.83 8.25 5.98
CA ASP A 372 -2.00 7.18 5.41
C ASP A 372 -1.13 6.48 6.45
N GLY A 373 -0.69 7.19 7.51
CA GLY A 373 0.03 6.60 8.63
C GLY A 373 -0.85 5.74 9.55
N THR A 374 -2.17 5.92 9.46
CA THR A 374 -3.15 5.20 10.30
C THR A 374 -3.85 4.08 9.55
N LEU A 375 -4.15 4.28 8.27
CA LEU A 375 -4.99 3.40 7.46
C LEU A 375 -4.50 1.95 7.41
N PRO A 376 -3.19 1.63 7.20
CA PRO A 376 -2.74 0.25 7.09
C PRO A 376 -2.97 -0.57 8.37
N SER A 377 -2.74 0.03 9.54
CA SER A 377 -3.02 -0.64 10.82
C SER A 377 -4.52 -0.83 11.04
N PHE A 378 -5.34 0.17 10.69
CA PHE A 378 -6.80 0.09 10.77
C PHE A 378 -7.33 -1.06 9.90
N LEU A 379 -6.90 -1.15 8.63
CA LEU A 379 -7.35 -2.20 7.71
C LEU A 379 -6.92 -3.60 8.19
N ALA A 380 -5.68 -3.76 8.67
CA ALA A 380 -5.20 -5.04 9.17
C ALA A 380 -5.94 -5.47 10.45
N GLU A 381 -6.34 -4.52 11.30
CA GLU A 381 -7.07 -4.80 12.55
C GLU A 381 -8.57 -5.03 12.34
N LEU A 382 -9.16 -4.61 11.19
CA LEU A 382 -10.58 -4.80 10.89
C LEU A 382 -10.97 -6.25 10.64
N PHE A 383 -10.05 -7.06 10.12
CA PHE A 383 -10.32 -8.44 9.70
C PHE A 383 -9.73 -9.47 10.66
N PRO A 384 -10.45 -10.60 10.91
CA PRO A 384 -9.89 -11.74 11.63
C PRO A 384 -8.66 -12.30 10.89
N THR A 385 -7.76 -12.96 11.63
CA THR A 385 -6.46 -13.42 11.12
C THR A 385 -6.56 -14.27 9.85
N HIS A 386 -7.53 -15.18 9.77
CA HIS A 386 -7.71 -16.11 8.65
C HIS A 386 -8.20 -15.46 7.34
N VAL A 387 -8.83 -14.27 7.40
CA VAL A 387 -9.26 -13.48 6.22
C VAL A 387 -8.60 -12.11 6.14
N ARG A 388 -7.69 -11.79 7.07
CA ARG A 388 -7.05 -10.46 7.16
C ARG A 388 -6.34 -10.07 5.88
N TYR A 389 -5.47 -10.93 5.36
CA TYR A 389 -4.73 -10.64 4.15
C TYR A 389 -5.67 -10.44 2.96
N SER A 390 -6.59 -11.39 2.72
CA SER A 390 -7.56 -11.30 1.63
C SER A 390 -8.48 -10.08 1.78
N GLY A 391 -8.99 -9.81 2.99
CA GLY A 391 -9.86 -8.67 3.27
C GLY A 391 -9.18 -7.34 3.02
N PHE A 392 -7.96 -7.18 3.52
CA PHE A 392 -7.15 -5.98 3.27
C PHE A 392 -6.84 -5.84 1.78
N ALA A 393 -6.29 -6.88 1.15
CA ALA A 393 -5.86 -6.85 -0.25
C ALA A 393 -7.02 -6.52 -1.20
N VAL A 394 -8.16 -7.19 -1.05
CA VAL A 394 -9.34 -6.94 -1.90
C VAL A 394 -9.86 -5.53 -1.70
N SER A 395 -10.05 -5.07 -0.45
CA SER A 395 -10.59 -3.75 -0.18
C SER A 395 -9.65 -2.63 -0.67
N PHE A 396 -8.36 -2.77 -0.43
CA PHE A 396 -7.34 -1.80 -0.83
C PHE A 396 -7.19 -1.75 -2.35
N ASN A 397 -7.02 -2.90 -3.01
CA ASN A 397 -6.83 -2.96 -4.46
C ASN A 397 -8.08 -2.55 -5.23
N LEU A 398 -9.28 -2.90 -4.74
CA LEU A 398 -10.53 -2.47 -5.36
C LEU A 398 -10.66 -0.94 -5.36
N SER A 399 -10.44 -0.31 -4.21
CA SER A 399 -10.52 1.15 -4.08
C SER A 399 -9.42 1.84 -4.89
N ASN A 400 -8.20 1.31 -4.89
CA ASN A 400 -7.11 1.85 -5.70
C ASN A 400 -7.31 1.62 -7.20
N ALA A 401 -7.90 0.50 -7.62
CA ALA A 401 -8.21 0.26 -9.03
C ALA A 401 -9.28 1.23 -9.55
N LEU A 402 -10.33 1.47 -8.75
CA LEU A 402 -11.45 2.32 -9.17
C LEU A 402 -11.16 3.82 -8.99
N PHE A 403 -10.45 4.23 -7.95
CA PHE A 403 -10.33 5.63 -7.56
C PHE A 403 -8.86 6.10 -7.48
N GLY A 404 -7.91 5.25 -7.11
CA GLY A 404 -6.52 5.63 -6.97
C GLY A 404 -5.80 5.74 -8.31
N GLY A 405 -5.67 4.64 -9.04
CA GLY A 405 -5.03 4.64 -10.36
C GLY A 405 -5.73 5.51 -11.38
N THR A 406 -7.04 5.73 -11.23
CA THR A 406 -7.82 6.62 -12.07
C THR A 406 -7.79 8.08 -11.63
N ALA A 407 -7.26 8.42 -10.43
CA ALA A 407 -7.33 9.76 -9.87
C ALA A 407 -6.67 10.83 -10.74
N PRO A 408 -5.47 10.66 -11.32
CA PRO A 408 -4.89 11.62 -12.25
C PRO A 408 -5.74 11.81 -13.52
N PHE A 409 -6.28 10.71 -14.07
CA PHE A 409 -7.19 10.75 -15.21
C PHE A 409 -8.46 11.55 -14.86
N MET A 410 -9.11 11.22 -13.74
CA MET A 410 -10.33 11.91 -13.30
C MET A 410 -10.07 13.37 -13.00
N ALA A 411 -8.95 13.73 -12.38
CA ALA A 411 -8.58 15.11 -12.13
C ALA A 411 -8.44 15.89 -13.44
N THR A 412 -7.68 15.38 -14.40
CA THR A 412 -7.49 16.00 -15.72
C THR A 412 -8.82 16.07 -16.50
N PHE A 413 -9.61 15.00 -16.50
CA PHE A 413 -10.92 14.94 -17.16
C PHE A 413 -11.89 15.97 -16.56
N LEU A 414 -11.99 16.05 -15.23
CA LEU A 414 -12.89 17.01 -14.56
C LEU A 414 -12.50 18.45 -14.83
N ILE A 415 -11.20 18.78 -14.89
CA ILE A 415 -10.76 20.12 -15.29
C ILE A 415 -11.23 20.43 -16.72
N GLY A 416 -10.98 19.53 -17.67
CA GLY A 416 -11.41 19.71 -19.06
C GLY A 416 -12.92 19.81 -19.25
N ALA A 417 -13.69 19.00 -18.52
CA ALA A 417 -15.16 18.96 -18.60
C ALA A 417 -15.84 20.17 -17.94
N THR A 418 -15.27 20.69 -16.83
CA THR A 418 -15.88 21.79 -16.05
C THR A 418 -15.27 23.16 -16.34
N GLY A 419 -14.09 23.21 -16.94
CA GLY A 419 -13.29 24.42 -17.09
C GLY A 419 -12.74 24.96 -15.75
N SER A 420 -12.92 24.23 -14.65
CA SER A 420 -12.54 24.68 -13.31
C SER A 420 -11.26 24.02 -12.83
N LYS A 421 -10.24 24.83 -12.53
CA LYS A 421 -9.00 24.37 -11.87
C LYS A 421 -9.23 23.79 -10.47
N LEU A 422 -10.38 24.10 -9.83
CA LEU A 422 -10.73 23.56 -8.49
C LEU A 422 -11.39 22.19 -8.54
N ALA A 423 -11.65 21.62 -9.71
CA ALA A 423 -12.32 20.33 -9.84
C ALA A 423 -11.61 19.17 -9.09
N PRO A 424 -10.27 19.05 -9.10
CA PRO A 424 -9.57 18.04 -8.31
C PRO A 424 -9.75 18.21 -6.79
N ALA A 425 -9.89 19.45 -6.31
CA ALA A 425 -10.14 19.74 -4.90
C ALA A 425 -11.51 19.19 -4.46
N TRP A 426 -12.55 19.40 -5.25
CA TRP A 426 -13.89 18.88 -4.97
C TRP A 426 -13.94 17.36 -5.06
N TYR A 427 -13.18 16.75 -5.96
CA TYR A 427 -13.03 15.30 -6.03
C TYR A 427 -12.40 14.73 -4.73
N LEU A 428 -11.37 15.38 -4.20
CA LEU A 428 -10.76 15.05 -2.90
C LEU A 428 -11.75 15.21 -1.74
N VAL A 429 -12.53 16.30 -1.71
CA VAL A 429 -13.57 16.52 -0.68
C VAL A 429 -14.61 15.40 -0.72
N GLY A 430 -15.07 15.00 -1.90
CA GLY A 430 -15.99 13.88 -2.07
C GLY A 430 -15.42 12.57 -1.54
N ALA A 431 -14.16 12.26 -1.86
CA ALA A 431 -13.46 11.08 -1.35
C ALA A 431 -13.32 11.12 0.19
N ALA A 432 -12.98 12.28 0.74
CA ALA A 432 -12.87 12.47 2.19
C ALA A 432 -14.21 12.28 2.92
N ALA A 433 -15.32 12.77 2.35
CA ALA A 433 -16.66 12.60 2.92
C ALA A 433 -17.09 11.13 2.96
N ILE A 434 -16.84 10.38 1.87
CA ILE A 434 -17.13 8.94 1.82
C ILE A 434 -16.25 8.18 2.82
N SER A 435 -14.94 8.47 2.85
CA SER A 435 -14.00 7.85 3.79
C SER A 435 -14.41 8.12 5.24
N MET A 436 -14.78 9.36 5.57
CA MET A 436 -15.27 9.74 6.90
C MET A 436 -16.50 8.93 7.30
N THR A 437 -17.47 8.80 6.39
CA THR A 437 -18.70 8.03 6.63
C THR A 437 -18.38 6.56 6.92
N ALA A 438 -17.51 5.94 6.12
CA ALA A 438 -17.07 4.56 6.34
C ALA A 438 -16.38 4.37 7.70
N VAL A 439 -15.47 5.29 8.07
CA VAL A 439 -14.76 5.23 9.36
C VAL A 439 -15.70 5.50 10.55
N ILE A 440 -16.73 6.35 10.40
CA ILE A 440 -17.74 6.57 11.45
C ILE A 440 -18.54 5.29 11.72
N ILE A 441 -18.91 4.54 10.69
CA ILE A 441 -19.63 3.26 10.81
C ILE A 441 -18.74 2.16 11.39
N ALA A 442 -17.44 2.20 11.12
CA ALA A 442 -16.48 1.22 11.62
C ALA A 442 -16.34 1.28 13.16
N LYS A 443 -16.00 0.13 13.75
CA LYS A 443 -15.66 0.05 15.18
C LYS A 443 -14.21 0.47 15.38
N GLU A 444 -13.90 1.03 16.59
CA GLU A 444 -12.51 1.29 16.97
C GLU A 444 -11.74 -0.03 17.10
N THR A 445 -10.56 -0.07 16.47
CA THR A 445 -9.72 -1.28 16.42
C THR A 445 -8.49 -1.19 17.31
N ALA A 446 -8.06 0.03 17.67
CA ALA A 446 -6.87 0.25 18.49
C ALA A 446 -6.94 -0.47 19.85
N HIS A 447 -5.79 -0.96 20.30
CA HIS A 447 -5.60 -1.60 21.62
C HIS A 447 -6.39 -2.92 21.84
N LYS A 448 -7.03 -3.45 20.80
CA LYS A 448 -7.68 -4.75 20.85
C LYS A 448 -6.71 -5.85 20.46
N ALA A 449 -6.90 -7.06 21.03
CA ALA A 449 -6.22 -8.25 20.50
C ALA A 449 -6.61 -8.45 19.04
N LEU A 450 -5.67 -8.91 18.21
CA LEU A 450 -5.99 -9.30 16.84
C LEU A 450 -6.99 -10.46 16.91
N ALA A 451 -8.14 -10.31 16.25
CA ALA A 451 -9.19 -11.32 16.29
C ALA A 451 -8.65 -12.65 15.72
N GLN A 452 -8.71 -13.71 16.52
CA GLN A 452 -8.43 -15.06 16.08
C GLN A 452 -9.65 -15.66 15.40
N ALA A 453 -9.46 -16.67 14.53
CA ALA A 453 -10.58 -17.41 13.97
C ALA A 453 -11.41 -18.03 15.10
N PRO A 454 -12.75 -18.00 15.05
CA PRO A 454 -13.54 -18.81 15.97
C PRO A 454 -13.14 -20.28 15.83
N VAL A 455 -12.88 -20.93 16.95
CA VAL A 455 -12.65 -22.38 16.99
C VAL A 455 -13.92 -23.01 16.41
N THR A 456 -13.79 -23.75 15.32
CA THR A 456 -14.94 -24.43 14.72
C THR A 456 -15.32 -25.60 15.65
N ASP A 457 -16.63 -25.85 15.82
CA ASP A 457 -17.17 -26.95 16.67
C ASP A 457 -16.57 -28.35 16.39
N SER A 458 -15.90 -28.52 15.22
CA SER A 458 -15.13 -29.70 14.88
C SER A 458 -13.91 -29.95 15.77
N ASP A 459 -13.29 -28.90 16.34
CA ASP A 459 -12.12 -29.03 17.22
C ASP A 459 -12.53 -29.38 18.66
N GLU A 460 -13.75 -28.98 19.09
CA GLU A 460 -14.31 -29.39 20.38
C GLU A 460 -14.71 -30.88 20.42
N SER A 461 -15.14 -31.44 19.26
CA SER A 461 -15.50 -32.85 19.18
C SER A 461 -14.25 -33.77 19.25
N THR A 462 -13.13 -33.31 18.71
CA THR A 462 -11.86 -34.05 18.77
C THR A 462 -11.20 -34.01 20.16
N SER A 463 -11.33 -32.88 20.86
CA SER A 463 -10.84 -32.71 22.23
C SER A 463 -11.67 -33.54 23.24
N LYS A 464 -13.00 -33.56 23.08
CA LYS A 464 -13.87 -34.42 23.92
C LYS A 464 -13.72 -35.91 23.67
N SER A 465 -13.40 -36.31 22.41
CA SER A 465 -13.15 -37.76 22.13
C SER A 465 -11.83 -38.21 22.69
N SER A 466 -10.80 -37.37 22.82
CA SER A 466 -9.53 -37.73 23.45
C SER A 466 -9.61 -37.77 24.98
N GLU A 467 -10.47 -37.00 25.62
CA GLU A 467 -10.72 -37.09 27.06
C GLU A 467 -11.52 -38.34 27.42
N PHE A 468 -12.46 -38.77 26.59
CA PHE A 468 -13.22 -40.01 26.81
C PHE A 468 -12.37 -41.27 26.64
N THR A 469 -11.36 -41.26 25.78
CA THR A 469 -10.47 -42.43 25.54
C THR A 469 -9.45 -42.59 26.66
N ASN A 470 -9.05 -41.52 27.35
CA ASN A 470 -8.12 -41.59 28.48
C ASN A 470 -8.79 -41.95 29.81
N SER A 471 -10.11 -41.72 29.97
CA SER A 471 -10.82 -42.08 31.19
C SER A 471 -11.21 -43.56 31.27
N THR A 472 -11.23 -44.28 30.12
CA THR A 472 -11.60 -45.71 30.06
C THR A 472 -10.40 -46.68 30.21
N LEU A 473 -9.17 -46.15 30.23
CA LEU A 473 -7.95 -46.99 30.37
C LEU A 473 -7.36 -47.05 31.79
N VAL A 474 -8.03 -46.49 32.80
CA VAL A 474 -7.54 -46.45 34.21
C VAL A 474 -8.33 -47.36 35.13
N GLU A 475 -9.31 -48.12 34.64
CA GLU A 475 -10.15 -49.00 35.47
C GLU A 475 -10.07 -50.50 35.14
N GLU A 476 -8.94 -51.04 34.70
CA GLU A 476 -8.75 -52.49 34.65
C GLU A 476 -7.29 -52.87 34.96
N THR A 477 -6.98 -53.05 36.25
CA THR A 477 -6.01 -54.04 36.71
C THR A 477 -6.35 -54.47 38.16
N PRO A 478 -6.40 -55.77 38.44
CA PRO A 478 -6.86 -56.32 39.70
C PRO A 478 -5.88 -56.15 40.86
#